data_202e0aaba69ed624a4f66b82efc88aa9
#
_entry.id   202e0aaba69ed624a4f66b82efc88aa9
#
_cell.length_a   1.000
_cell.length_b   1.000
_cell.length_c   1.000
_cell.angle_alpha   90.00
_cell.angle_beta   90.00
_cell.angle_gamma   90.00
#
_symmetry.space_group_name_H-M   'P 1'
#
loop_
_entity.id
_entity.type
_entity.pdbx_description
1 polymer ?
#
loop_
_entity_poly.entity_id
_entity_poly.type
_entity_poly.pdbx_seq_one_letter_code
_entity_poly.pdbx_strand_id
1 'polypeptide(L)'
;MDFYKNISLIIIALMISTDIIAQEEDSNEYIEEVVTATARETTVLDVPYNISTLSGDEITNRAILDNGELLRNFVGISTIDRGYRNAGTTNNIRIRGLNVDSSALQDYPVSAVASVSTYVDKTPIFANFLLRDLKRVEVLRGPQGTLYGSGALGGTIRYITNDPMLGVSEGSVLYTTTAVNGSESVGNAVDVVYNMPLEDKVAYRLVASYLDYPGVTDYVNVFRTGNLPDVGAGPSYGVPIPSDGVGYPDFYTSPPAIYTAEDADTVEIAFMRHKFLFDITNNLDLVFSAAMQDDDVGGRRQASTGTRYVLNDDCVSLFAAGCYSESTYGEYENGALMLEPSSRDVSMYSLELTYDGNGYTAILSQSSHEKTGNNTTDNTGYFAGLGTFTSPIAGYFNDFFGVGGIFGTPARPYAVAERQYTNEADTTEFKIVSDIGEKFDFVVGTFMQEEDQHRAQQTYIKGSNMWNYYYWGVDYVVDANEQDFDYMVSESITNSATYGELTYHSSENFDVTFGWRRFSVEADANMNMSFKLYDVGPATDESSNKDSGTLKKVKDRKSVV
;
A
#
# COMPACT_ATOMS: atom_id res chain seq x y z
N MET A 1 0.10 19.89 -5.02
CA MET A 1 0.87 19.94 -3.77
C MET A 1 0.76 21.26 -3.00
N ASP A 2 1.11 22.40 -3.53
CA ASP A 2 1.05 23.70 -2.79
C ASP A 2 -0.36 24.19 -2.43
N PHE A 3 -1.39 23.73 -3.12
CA PHE A 3 -2.78 24.15 -2.85
C PHE A 3 -3.32 23.56 -1.55
N TYR A 4 -2.99 22.30 -1.24
CA TYR A 4 -3.44 21.61 -0.01
C TYR A 4 -2.66 22.05 1.24
N LYS A 5 -1.34 22.32 1.12
CA LYS A 5 -0.53 22.90 2.21
C LYS A 5 -1.09 24.24 2.70
N ASN A 6 -1.57 25.09 1.77
CA ASN A 6 -2.14 26.39 2.11
C ASN A 6 -3.55 26.27 2.75
N ILE A 7 -4.36 25.29 2.37
CA ILE A 7 -5.68 25.07 2.95
C ILE A 7 -5.55 24.52 4.37
N SER A 8 -4.63 23.59 4.62
CA SER A 8 -4.39 23.04 5.97
C SER A 8 -3.97 24.13 6.97
N LEU A 9 -3.12 25.07 6.59
CA LEU A 9 -2.69 26.19 7.42
C LEU A 9 -3.83 27.20 7.71
N ILE A 10 -4.73 27.42 6.77
CA ILE A 10 -5.86 28.35 6.94
C ILE A 10 -6.94 27.74 7.87
N ILE A 11 -7.17 26.43 7.81
CA ILE A 11 -8.13 25.73 8.69
C ILE A 11 -7.64 25.73 10.14
N ILE A 12 -6.34 25.53 10.38
CA ILE A 12 -5.72 25.61 11.72
C ILE A 12 -5.84 27.01 12.32
N ALA A 13 -5.69 28.05 11.52
CA ALA A 13 -5.78 29.43 11.98
C ALA A 13 -7.21 29.87 12.37
N LEU A 14 -8.24 29.24 11.82
CA LEU A 14 -9.65 29.56 12.09
C LEU A 14 -10.21 28.89 13.36
N MET A 15 -9.57 27.85 13.88
CA MET A 15 -10.07 27.05 15.01
C MET A 15 -9.53 27.46 16.38
N ILE A 16 -8.60 28.41 16.49
CA ILE A 16 -7.95 28.81 17.76
C ILE A 16 -8.84 29.70 18.68
N SER A 17 -10.07 29.98 18.29
CA SER A 17 -10.94 30.94 19.01
C SER A 17 -12.11 30.36 19.82
N THR A 18 -12.09 29.06 20.16
CA THR A 18 -13.13 28.46 21.00
C THR A 18 -12.57 27.92 22.31
N ASP A 19 -13.23 28.31 23.43
CA ASP A 19 -12.88 27.92 24.79
C ASP A 19 -12.93 26.39 24.96
N ILE A 20 -11.78 25.78 25.34
CA ILE A 20 -11.66 24.36 25.65
C ILE A 20 -12.16 24.13 27.07
N ILE A 21 -13.29 23.44 27.22
CA ILE A 21 -13.73 22.87 28.50
C ILE A 21 -13.43 21.38 28.44
N ALA A 22 -12.42 20.95 29.17
CA ALA A 22 -12.15 19.53 29.38
C ALA A 22 -13.09 18.99 30.46
N GLN A 23 -13.84 17.95 30.13
CA GLN A 23 -14.60 17.14 31.07
C GLN A 23 -13.91 15.79 31.22
N GLU A 24 -13.39 15.49 32.40
CA GLU A 24 -12.90 14.16 32.78
C GLU A 24 -14.12 13.30 33.13
N GLU A 25 -14.39 12.26 32.33
CA GLU A 25 -15.30 11.19 32.71
C GLU A 25 -14.51 9.97 33.19
N ASP A 26 -14.63 9.69 34.49
CA ASP A 26 -14.10 8.47 35.12
C ASP A 26 -15.19 7.39 35.05
N SER A 27 -15.13 6.50 34.10
CA SER A 27 -16.02 5.33 34.04
C SER A 27 -15.23 4.04 33.81
N ASN A 28 -14.95 3.34 34.90
CA ASN A 28 -14.63 1.91 34.92
C ASN A 28 -15.91 1.09 34.66
N GLU A 29 -16.57 1.29 33.55
CA GLU A 29 -17.63 0.40 33.08
C GLU A 29 -16.98 -0.62 32.12
N TYR A 30 -17.21 -1.91 32.36
CA TYR A 30 -16.85 -2.95 31.39
C TYR A 30 -17.62 -2.65 30.11
N ILE A 31 -16.96 -2.01 29.15
CA ILE A 31 -17.54 -1.74 27.84
C ILE A 31 -17.67 -3.07 27.13
N GLU A 32 -18.90 -3.53 26.98
CA GLU A 32 -19.20 -4.72 26.20
C GLU A 32 -18.85 -4.42 24.73
N GLU A 33 -17.84 -5.12 24.21
CA GLU A 33 -17.23 -4.85 22.90
C GLU A 33 -18.21 -5.26 21.79
N VAL A 34 -18.86 -4.29 21.17
CA VAL A 34 -19.83 -4.47 20.09
C VAL A 34 -19.12 -4.61 18.75
N VAL A 35 -19.53 -5.59 17.93
CA VAL A 35 -18.98 -5.83 16.59
C VAL A 35 -20.08 -5.91 15.53
N THR A 36 -19.73 -5.56 14.30
CA THR A 36 -20.65 -5.62 13.15
C THR A 36 -20.20 -6.62 12.08
N ALA A 37 -19.35 -7.56 12.45
CA ALA A 37 -18.78 -8.56 11.56
C ALA A 37 -19.79 -9.50 10.89
N THR A 38 -20.96 -9.66 11.49
CA THR A 38 -22.08 -10.45 10.96
C THR A 38 -23.12 -9.58 10.24
N ALA A 39 -22.76 -8.33 9.94
CA ALA A 39 -23.67 -7.29 9.46
C ALA A 39 -24.76 -6.88 10.49
N ARG A 40 -24.61 -7.28 11.74
CA ARG A 40 -25.44 -6.90 12.89
C ARG A 40 -24.55 -6.41 14.02
N GLU A 41 -25.06 -5.51 14.84
CA GLU A 41 -24.43 -5.16 16.09
C GLU A 41 -24.65 -6.31 17.09
N THR A 42 -23.58 -6.94 17.48
CA THR A 42 -23.57 -8.05 18.43
C THR A 42 -22.34 -7.91 19.31
N THR A 43 -22.35 -8.55 20.48
CA THR A 43 -21.15 -8.55 21.33
C THR A 43 -20.12 -9.54 20.79
N VAL A 44 -18.83 -9.30 21.04
CA VAL A 44 -17.74 -10.22 20.63
C VAL A 44 -18.00 -11.64 21.14
N LEU A 45 -18.60 -11.79 22.31
CA LEU A 45 -18.90 -13.09 22.92
C LEU A 45 -20.02 -13.83 22.20
N ASP A 46 -20.95 -13.10 21.57
CA ASP A 46 -22.11 -13.68 20.89
C ASP A 46 -21.83 -14.03 19.44
N VAL A 47 -20.75 -13.49 18.87
CA VAL A 47 -20.38 -13.78 17.49
C VAL A 47 -19.81 -15.20 17.39
N PRO A 48 -20.38 -16.07 16.57
CA PRO A 48 -19.89 -17.45 16.39
C PRO A 48 -18.64 -17.52 15.50
N TYR A 49 -17.83 -16.48 15.42
CA TYR A 49 -16.58 -16.38 14.67
C TYR A 49 -15.40 -16.13 15.60
N ASN A 50 -14.22 -16.50 15.13
CA ASN A 50 -12.99 -16.11 15.82
C ASN A 50 -12.68 -14.65 15.46
N ILE A 51 -13.25 -13.73 16.21
CA ILE A 51 -13.09 -12.29 16.04
C ILE A 51 -12.24 -11.72 17.17
N SER A 52 -11.50 -10.69 16.85
CA SER A 52 -10.85 -9.81 17.82
C SER A 52 -11.05 -8.38 17.39
N THR A 53 -11.15 -7.48 18.34
CA THR A 53 -11.34 -6.06 18.11
C THR A 53 -10.27 -5.26 18.85
N LEU A 54 -10.07 -4.04 18.40
CA LEU A 54 -9.30 -3.01 19.08
C LEU A 54 -10.07 -1.70 18.90
N SER A 55 -10.40 -1.02 20.02
CA SER A 55 -11.15 0.24 19.96
C SER A 55 -10.28 1.39 19.45
N GLY A 56 -10.93 2.42 18.90
CA GLY A 56 -10.24 3.64 18.46
C GLY A 56 -9.52 4.35 19.61
N ASP A 57 -10.09 4.32 20.81
CA ASP A 57 -9.47 4.89 22.02
C ASP A 57 -8.20 4.13 22.40
N GLU A 58 -8.21 2.80 22.34
CA GLU A 58 -6.99 2.02 22.57
C GLU A 58 -5.91 2.29 21.53
N ILE A 59 -6.28 2.43 20.25
CA ILE A 59 -5.34 2.78 19.16
C ILE A 59 -4.69 4.14 19.47
N THR A 60 -5.49 5.12 19.84
CA THR A 60 -5.02 6.47 20.17
C THR A 60 -4.16 6.49 21.43
N ASN A 61 -4.62 5.85 22.52
CA ASN A 61 -3.94 5.83 23.82
C ASN A 61 -2.61 5.07 23.78
N ARG A 62 -2.49 4.08 22.89
CA ARG A 62 -1.24 3.33 22.67
C ARG A 62 -0.33 4.00 21.67
N ALA A 63 -0.73 5.14 21.09
CA ALA A 63 -0.02 5.87 20.03
C ALA A 63 0.33 4.98 18.84
N ILE A 64 -0.57 4.09 18.44
CA ILE A 64 -0.39 3.23 17.26
C ILE A 64 -0.50 4.10 16.02
N LEU A 65 0.58 4.20 15.25
CA LEU A 65 0.70 5.15 14.15
C LEU A 65 0.45 4.52 12.79
N ASP A 66 0.77 3.24 12.64
CA ASP A 66 0.68 2.54 11.37
C ASP A 66 -0.03 1.18 11.46
N ASN A 67 -0.34 0.65 10.29
CA ASN A 67 -1.07 -0.61 10.15
C ASN A 67 -0.25 -1.83 10.58
N GLY A 68 1.06 -1.81 10.39
CA GLY A 68 1.95 -2.89 10.80
C GLY A 68 1.98 -3.02 12.34
N GLU A 69 2.08 -1.91 13.04
CA GLU A 69 2.03 -1.85 14.51
C GLU A 69 0.66 -2.28 15.03
N LEU A 70 -0.43 -1.77 14.43
CA LEU A 70 -1.79 -2.18 14.75
C LEU A 70 -1.96 -3.70 14.69
N LEU A 71 -1.57 -4.30 13.58
CA LEU A 71 -1.79 -5.72 13.34
C LEU A 71 -0.97 -6.64 14.25
N ARG A 72 0.16 -6.17 14.77
CA ARG A 72 0.95 -6.90 15.79
C ARG A 72 0.20 -7.08 17.12
N ASN A 73 -0.83 -6.28 17.39
CA ASN A 73 -1.68 -6.45 18.58
C ASN A 73 -2.64 -7.64 18.48
N PHE A 74 -2.79 -8.25 17.31
CA PHE A 74 -3.71 -9.37 17.11
C PHE A 74 -2.98 -10.71 17.04
N VAL A 75 -3.37 -11.65 17.87
CA VAL A 75 -2.78 -13.00 17.90
C VAL A 75 -3.05 -13.75 16.58
N GLY A 76 -2.01 -14.36 16.02
CA GLY A 76 -2.11 -15.15 14.78
C GLY A 76 -2.14 -14.32 13.51
N ILE A 77 -1.85 -13.02 13.62
CA ILE A 77 -1.58 -12.15 12.47
C ILE A 77 -0.09 -11.86 12.42
N SER A 78 0.45 -11.85 11.22
CA SER A 78 1.77 -11.34 10.94
C SER A 78 1.73 -10.45 9.71
N THR A 79 2.52 -9.41 9.73
CA THR A 79 2.73 -8.51 8.61
C THR A 79 4.23 -8.33 8.39
N ILE A 80 4.65 -8.20 7.15
CA ILE A 80 6.00 -7.79 6.82
C ILE A 80 5.95 -6.28 6.68
N ASP A 81 6.49 -5.60 7.69
CA ASP A 81 6.65 -4.17 7.65
C ASP A 81 7.88 -3.81 6.81
N ARG A 82 7.68 -3.06 5.74
CA ARG A 82 8.72 -2.56 4.84
C ARG A 82 8.74 -1.03 4.80
N GLY A 83 8.14 -0.40 5.78
CA GLY A 83 7.93 1.04 5.81
C GLY A 83 6.82 1.48 4.83
N TYR A 84 6.67 2.78 4.72
CA TYR A 84 5.60 3.41 3.94
C TYR A 84 5.75 3.25 2.43
N ARG A 85 6.97 3.09 1.92
CA ARG A 85 7.27 3.01 0.49
C ARG A 85 6.46 1.94 -0.26
N ASN A 86 6.16 0.82 0.37
CA ASN A 86 5.43 -0.29 -0.25
C ASN A 86 4.01 -0.45 0.31
N ALA A 87 3.53 0.51 1.09
CA ALA A 87 2.26 0.39 1.82
C ALA A 87 1.02 0.27 0.93
N GLY A 88 1.11 0.58 -0.35
CA GLY A 88 -0.04 0.57 -1.24
C GLY A 88 -0.01 -0.47 -2.36
N THR A 89 1.08 -1.19 -2.54
CA THR A 89 1.27 -2.07 -3.70
C THR A 89 0.85 -3.51 -3.45
N THR A 90 1.01 -4.00 -2.22
CA THR A 90 0.69 -5.39 -1.87
C THR A 90 0.11 -5.48 -0.46
N ASN A 91 -0.79 -6.43 -0.28
CA ASN A 91 -1.31 -6.77 1.03
C ASN A 91 -0.39 -7.81 1.69
N ASN A 92 0.49 -7.37 2.58
CA ASN A 92 1.46 -8.20 3.29
C ASN A 92 0.89 -8.88 4.55
N ILE A 93 -0.42 -8.87 4.71
CA ILE A 93 -1.09 -9.39 5.89
C ILE A 93 -1.26 -10.90 5.77
N ARG A 94 -0.82 -11.62 6.80
CA ARG A 94 -0.95 -13.08 6.90
C ARG A 94 -1.74 -13.44 8.15
N ILE A 95 -2.80 -14.21 7.99
CA ILE A 95 -3.56 -14.75 9.11
C ILE A 95 -3.29 -16.24 9.20
N ARG A 96 -2.83 -16.71 10.39
CA ARG A 96 -2.48 -18.11 10.66
C ARG A 96 -1.45 -18.69 9.68
N GLY A 97 -0.53 -17.86 9.22
CA GLY A 97 0.54 -18.26 8.30
C GLY A 97 0.12 -18.43 6.84
N LEU A 98 -1.16 -18.22 6.50
CA LEU A 98 -1.60 -18.29 5.11
C LEU A 98 -1.06 -17.09 4.32
N ASN A 99 -0.29 -17.40 3.29
CA ASN A 99 0.29 -16.42 2.40
C ASN A 99 0.14 -16.90 0.95
N VAL A 100 -0.46 -16.08 0.11
CA VAL A 100 -0.56 -16.32 -1.34
C VAL A 100 0.37 -15.41 -2.12
N ASP A 101 0.95 -14.40 -1.48
CA ASP A 101 1.83 -13.45 -2.13
C ASP A 101 3.29 -13.91 -2.07
N SER A 102 3.98 -13.80 -3.18
CA SER A 102 5.43 -13.98 -3.23
C SER A 102 6.12 -12.74 -2.67
N SER A 103 6.86 -12.89 -1.57
CA SER A 103 7.66 -11.80 -0.99
C SER A 103 8.75 -11.29 -1.95
N ALA A 104 9.13 -12.06 -2.96
CA ALA A 104 10.11 -11.67 -3.96
C ALA A 104 9.57 -10.64 -4.96
N LEU A 105 8.26 -10.51 -5.10
CA LEU A 105 7.63 -9.67 -6.11
C LEU A 105 7.06 -8.35 -5.55
N GLN A 106 7.43 -7.97 -4.34
CA GLN A 106 6.80 -6.83 -3.65
C GLN A 106 7.13 -5.45 -4.25
N ASP A 107 8.20 -5.35 -5.03
CA ASP A 107 8.52 -4.14 -5.79
C ASP A 107 7.91 -4.14 -7.19
N TYR A 108 7.35 -5.26 -7.60
CA TYR A 108 6.64 -5.39 -8.87
C TYR A 108 5.15 -5.21 -8.64
N PRO A 109 4.47 -4.47 -9.50
CA PRO A 109 3.02 -4.48 -9.53
C PRO A 109 2.57 -5.86 -10.01
N VAL A 110 2.15 -6.72 -9.11
CA VAL A 110 1.65 -8.06 -9.43
C VAL A 110 0.18 -8.18 -9.11
N SER A 111 -0.53 -8.87 -9.98
CA SER A 111 -1.89 -9.31 -9.81
C SER A 111 -1.91 -10.54 -8.89
N ALA A 112 -1.96 -10.31 -7.59
CA ALA A 112 -2.21 -11.37 -6.64
C ALA A 112 -3.47 -11.04 -5.85
N VAL A 113 -4.43 -11.95 -5.85
CA VAL A 113 -5.57 -11.84 -4.93
C VAL A 113 -5.04 -11.97 -3.51
N ALA A 114 -5.24 -10.96 -2.69
CA ALA A 114 -4.83 -11.01 -1.29
C ALA A 114 -5.48 -12.20 -0.57
N SER A 115 -4.75 -12.78 0.37
CA SER A 115 -5.29 -13.85 1.22
C SER A 115 -6.19 -13.35 2.34
N VAL A 116 -6.13 -12.06 2.63
CA VAL A 116 -6.90 -11.37 3.65
C VAL A 116 -7.60 -10.18 3.00
N SER A 117 -8.92 -10.15 3.06
CA SER A 117 -9.69 -8.99 2.59
C SER A 117 -9.65 -7.86 3.61
N THR A 118 -9.54 -6.63 3.12
CA THR A 118 -9.56 -5.41 3.93
C THR A 118 -10.73 -4.52 3.53
N TYR A 119 -11.35 -3.89 4.53
CA TYR A 119 -12.48 -2.98 4.35
C TYR A 119 -12.27 -1.70 5.15
N VAL A 120 -12.61 -0.58 4.56
CA VAL A 120 -12.84 0.68 5.28
C VAL A 120 -14.35 0.91 5.29
N ASP A 121 -14.96 0.89 6.47
CA ASP A 121 -16.41 0.82 6.67
C ASP A 121 -17.04 -0.36 5.89
N LYS A 122 -17.70 -0.11 4.76
CA LYS A 122 -18.28 -1.14 3.88
C LYS A 122 -17.58 -1.27 2.53
N THR A 123 -16.56 -0.45 2.28
CA THR A 123 -15.81 -0.44 1.02
C THR A 123 -14.68 -1.46 1.07
N PRO A 124 -14.65 -2.46 0.19
CA PRO A 124 -13.49 -3.34 0.04
C PRO A 124 -12.36 -2.55 -0.62
N ILE A 125 -11.22 -2.48 0.04
CA ILE A 125 -10.07 -1.73 -0.47
C ILE A 125 -8.74 -2.31 0.03
N PHE A 126 -7.78 -2.49 -0.86
CA PHE A 126 -6.42 -2.90 -0.56
C PHE A 126 -5.50 -1.67 -0.55
N ALA A 127 -5.78 -0.73 0.34
CA ALA A 127 -4.94 0.43 0.60
C ALA A 127 -4.82 0.66 2.10
N ASN A 128 -3.67 1.18 2.50
CA ASN A 128 -3.45 1.58 3.88
C ASN A 128 -3.74 3.08 3.99
N PHE A 129 -4.80 3.42 4.69
CA PHE A 129 -5.06 4.78 5.15
C PHE A 129 -4.44 5.00 6.52
N LEU A 130 -4.16 6.26 6.85
CA LEU A 130 -3.81 6.63 8.21
C LEU A 130 -4.93 6.21 9.18
N LEU A 131 -4.55 5.59 10.29
CA LEU A 131 -5.45 5.08 11.32
C LEU A 131 -5.92 6.24 12.22
N ARG A 132 -6.72 7.13 11.68
CA ARG A 132 -7.21 8.30 12.39
C ARG A 132 -8.71 8.24 12.56
N ASP A 133 -9.17 8.60 13.76
CA ASP A 133 -10.59 8.68 14.08
C ASP A 133 -11.33 7.38 13.72
N LEU A 134 -10.77 6.26 14.15
CA LEU A 134 -11.42 4.96 14.05
C LEU A 134 -12.35 4.75 15.25
N LYS A 135 -13.53 4.19 15.01
CA LYS A 135 -14.39 3.65 16.06
C LYS A 135 -13.79 2.37 16.63
N ARG A 136 -13.33 1.48 15.73
CA ARG A 136 -12.66 0.22 16.07
C ARG A 136 -12.07 -0.46 14.83
N VAL A 137 -11.23 -1.45 15.08
CA VAL A 137 -10.78 -2.41 14.05
C VAL A 137 -11.28 -3.80 14.44
N GLU A 138 -11.87 -4.50 13.49
CA GLU A 138 -12.38 -5.86 13.66
C GLU A 138 -11.54 -6.83 12.80
N VAL A 139 -11.07 -7.91 13.39
CA VAL A 139 -10.30 -8.96 12.71
C VAL A 139 -11.03 -10.29 12.84
N LEU A 140 -11.52 -10.77 11.70
CA LEU A 140 -12.16 -12.08 11.57
C LEU A 140 -11.12 -13.07 11.05
N ARG A 141 -10.84 -14.12 11.81
CA ARG A 141 -9.85 -15.14 11.45
C ARG A 141 -10.50 -16.38 10.87
N GLY A 142 -9.95 -16.86 9.77
CA GLY A 142 -10.44 -18.01 9.03
C GLY A 142 -11.32 -17.62 7.86
N PRO A 143 -11.70 -18.57 7.00
CA PRO A 143 -12.42 -18.29 5.75
C PRO A 143 -13.74 -17.55 5.97
N GLN A 144 -13.88 -16.41 5.33
CA GLN A 144 -15.07 -15.55 5.37
C GLN A 144 -15.71 -15.37 3.98
N GLY A 145 -15.38 -16.24 3.04
CA GLY A 145 -15.80 -16.10 1.64
C GLY A 145 -17.30 -16.07 1.40
N THR A 146 -18.15 -16.55 2.32
CA THR A 146 -19.61 -16.47 2.17
C THR A 146 -20.13 -15.05 2.27
N LEU A 147 -19.68 -14.26 3.22
CA LEU A 147 -20.12 -12.88 3.42
C LEU A 147 -19.21 -11.86 2.69
N TYR A 148 -17.89 -12.08 2.77
CA TYR A 148 -16.90 -11.10 2.31
C TYR A 148 -16.28 -11.42 0.93
N GLY A 149 -16.57 -12.58 0.36
CA GLY A 149 -16.20 -12.92 -1.01
C GLY A 149 -14.74 -13.27 -1.24
N SER A 150 -14.21 -12.84 -2.37
CA SER A 150 -12.82 -13.08 -2.77
C SER A 150 -11.84 -12.36 -1.83
N GLY A 151 -10.62 -12.92 -1.69
CA GLY A 151 -9.62 -12.36 -0.78
C GLY A 151 -9.83 -12.66 0.71
N ALA A 152 -10.96 -13.30 1.10
CA ALA A 152 -11.27 -13.63 2.49
C ALA A 152 -10.91 -15.08 2.86
N LEU A 153 -9.83 -15.62 2.30
CA LEU A 153 -9.40 -17.00 2.53
C LEU A 153 -8.78 -17.20 3.92
N GLY A 154 -7.90 -16.29 4.32
CA GLY A 154 -7.27 -16.26 5.64
C GLY A 154 -8.12 -15.57 6.70
N GLY A 155 -8.91 -14.61 6.28
CA GLY A 155 -9.74 -13.77 7.12
C GLY A 155 -10.08 -12.42 6.51
N THR A 156 -10.67 -11.57 7.34
CA THR A 156 -11.09 -10.20 6.95
C THR A 156 -10.68 -9.23 8.05
N ILE A 157 -10.17 -8.06 7.64
CA ILE A 157 -9.88 -6.93 8.52
C ILE A 157 -10.80 -5.78 8.13
N ARG A 158 -11.47 -5.19 9.12
CA ARG A 158 -12.39 -4.08 8.93
C ARG A 158 -11.96 -2.91 9.78
N TYR A 159 -11.70 -1.79 9.14
CA TYR A 159 -11.44 -0.48 9.76
C TYR A 159 -12.76 0.27 9.78
N ILE A 160 -13.35 0.45 10.96
CA ILE A 160 -14.63 1.11 11.13
C ILE A 160 -14.35 2.51 11.64
N THR A 161 -14.73 3.51 10.87
CA THR A 161 -14.49 4.92 11.18
C THR A 161 -15.68 5.50 11.97
N ASN A 162 -15.45 6.58 12.73
CA ASN A 162 -16.52 7.26 13.43
C ASN A 162 -17.46 7.95 12.44
N ASP A 163 -18.76 7.88 12.74
CA ASP A 163 -19.79 8.58 11.99
C ASP A 163 -20.03 9.98 12.57
N PRO A 164 -20.55 10.93 11.76
CA PRO A 164 -21.00 12.22 12.28
C PRO A 164 -22.11 12.07 13.31
N MET A 165 -22.09 12.90 14.36
CA MET A 165 -23.08 12.90 15.44
C MET A 165 -23.99 14.11 15.33
N LEU A 166 -25.30 13.86 15.27
CA LEU A 166 -26.33 14.91 15.28
C LEU A 166 -26.35 15.66 16.62
N GLY A 167 -26.51 16.97 16.56
CA GLY A 167 -26.65 17.81 17.76
C GLY A 167 -25.39 17.97 18.62
N VAL A 168 -24.27 17.36 18.24
CA VAL A 168 -23.01 17.43 18.97
C VAL A 168 -21.99 18.27 18.20
N SER A 169 -21.38 19.26 18.88
CA SER A 169 -20.23 19.99 18.34
C SER A 169 -19.03 19.69 19.23
N GLU A 170 -18.08 18.96 18.67
CA GLU A 170 -16.85 18.55 19.37
C GLU A 170 -15.68 18.51 18.42
N GLY A 171 -14.47 18.63 18.94
CA GLY A 171 -13.27 18.50 18.12
C GLY A 171 -12.04 18.31 18.96
N SER A 172 -11.01 17.77 18.32
CA SER A 172 -9.71 17.60 18.93
C SER A 172 -8.60 17.98 17.95
N VAL A 173 -7.49 18.46 18.49
CA VAL A 173 -6.24 18.66 17.77
C VAL A 173 -5.15 17.93 18.55
N LEU A 174 -4.49 17.00 17.88
CA LEU A 174 -3.35 16.28 18.44
C LEU A 174 -2.10 16.69 17.68
N TYR A 175 -1.09 17.15 18.40
CA TYR A 175 0.24 17.39 17.86
C TYR A 175 1.20 16.36 18.46
N THR A 176 1.86 15.60 17.60
CA THR A 176 2.81 14.57 17.99
C THR A 176 4.19 14.90 17.48
N THR A 177 5.18 14.78 18.34
CA THR A 177 6.59 14.91 18.00
C THR A 177 7.27 13.58 18.24
N THR A 178 8.01 13.08 17.26
CA THR A 178 8.66 11.79 17.30
C THR A 178 10.16 11.94 17.09
N ALA A 179 10.95 11.42 18.00
CA ALA A 179 12.41 11.28 17.84
C ALA A 179 12.73 9.79 17.67
N VAL A 180 13.46 9.45 16.62
CA VAL A 180 13.84 8.08 16.30
C VAL A 180 15.33 7.95 16.43
N ASN A 181 15.79 6.86 17.05
CA ASN A 181 17.23 6.60 17.17
C ASN A 181 17.80 6.33 15.76
N GLY A 182 18.92 6.97 15.46
CA GLY A 182 19.54 6.91 14.13
C GLY A 182 19.21 8.08 13.22
N SER A 183 18.21 8.91 13.55
CA SER A 183 17.92 10.13 12.81
C SER A 183 18.47 11.37 13.51
N GLU A 184 18.99 12.33 12.74
CA GLU A 184 19.42 13.64 13.24
C GLU A 184 18.25 14.63 13.36
N SER A 185 17.09 14.28 12.85
CA SER A 185 15.89 15.13 12.75
C SER A 185 14.76 14.63 13.66
N VAL A 186 13.71 15.44 13.78
CA VAL A 186 12.54 15.16 14.59
C VAL A 186 11.31 15.15 13.70
N GLY A 187 10.51 14.09 13.79
CA GLY A 187 9.24 13.98 13.08
C GLY A 187 8.14 14.76 13.77
N ASN A 188 7.20 15.26 13.00
CA ASN A 188 6.04 15.99 13.47
C ASN A 188 4.77 15.48 12.81
N ALA A 189 3.68 15.43 13.58
CA ALA A 189 2.37 15.13 13.05
C ALA A 189 1.32 16.04 13.67
N VAL A 190 0.34 16.41 12.87
CA VAL A 190 -0.84 17.17 13.33
C VAL A 190 -2.07 16.42 12.88
N ASP A 191 -2.93 16.07 13.82
CA ASP A 191 -4.21 15.44 13.56
C ASP A 191 -5.33 16.35 14.06
N VAL A 192 -6.33 16.57 13.24
CA VAL A 192 -7.52 17.38 13.53
C VAL A 192 -8.76 16.53 13.30
N VAL A 193 -9.62 16.46 14.30
CA VAL A 193 -10.94 15.85 14.18
C VAL A 193 -11.97 16.89 14.61
N TYR A 194 -13.02 17.05 13.82
CA TYR A 194 -14.09 17.97 14.15
C TYR A 194 -15.46 17.45 13.72
N ASN A 195 -16.39 17.38 14.65
CA ASN A 195 -17.79 17.03 14.42
C ASN A 195 -18.67 18.28 14.55
N MET A 196 -19.46 18.57 13.54
CA MET A 196 -20.29 19.75 13.46
C MET A 196 -21.73 19.38 13.06
N PRO A 197 -22.73 19.65 13.91
CA PRO A 197 -24.11 19.60 13.50
C PRO A 197 -24.40 20.79 12.57
N LEU A 198 -24.86 20.52 11.36
CA LEU A 198 -25.21 21.57 10.39
C LEU A 198 -26.66 21.99 10.55
N GLU A 199 -27.54 21.02 10.79
CA GLU A 199 -28.97 21.18 11.07
C GLU A 199 -29.43 20.06 12.02
N ASP A 200 -30.67 20.07 12.45
CA ASP A 200 -31.23 19.05 13.35
C ASP A 200 -31.09 17.61 12.81
N LYS A 201 -31.05 17.48 11.49
CA LYS A 201 -30.99 16.21 10.75
C LYS A 201 -29.75 16.02 9.89
N VAL A 202 -28.77 16.93 10.02
CA VAL A 202 -27.55 16.86 9.21
C VAL A 202 -26.35 17.11 10.11
N ALA A 203 -25.40 16.18 10.06
CA ALA A 203 -24.11 16.35 10.74
C ALA A 203 -22.96 16.13 9.77
N TYR A 204 -21.85 16.78 10.06
CA TYR A 204 -20.61 16.70 9.32
C TYR A 204 -19.46 16.36 10.27
N ARG A 205 -18.56 15.48 9.81
CA ARG A 205 -17.32 15.13 10.49
C ARG A 205 -16.12 15.28 9.56
N LEU A 206 -15.13 16.03 10.01
CA LEU A 206 -13.86 16.25 9.35
C LEU A 206 -12.76 15.54 10.11
N VAL A 207 -11.90 14.84 9.38
CA VAL A 207 -10.58 14.39 9.86
C VAL A 207 -9.55 14.91 8.90
N ALA A 208 -8.50 15.55 9.41
CA ALA A 208 -7.38 16.01 8.61
C ALA A 208 -6.08 15.71 9.36
N SER A 209 -5.10 15.15 8.66
CA SER A 209 -3.81 14.80 9.24
C SER A 209 -2.69 15.16 8.30
N TYR A 210 -1.59 15.61 8.87
CA TYR A 210 -0.33 15.81 8.16
C TYR A 210 0.81 15.24 8.98
N LEU A 211 1.60 14.37 8.38
CA LEU A 211 2.76 13.74 8.98
C LEU A 211 3.99 14.12 8.17
N ASP A 212 5.07 14.46 8.88
CA ASP A 212 6.39 14.67 8.32
C ASP A 212 7.37 13.96 9.25
N TYR A 213 7.80 12.76 8.86
CA TYR A 213 8.73 11.95 9.62
C TYR A 213 10.09 11.92 8.94
N PRO A 214 11.17 12.15 9.70
CA PRO A 214 12.52 12.04 9.18
C PRO A 214 12.84 10.58 8.84
N GLY A 215 13.76 10.41 7.90
CA GLY A 215 14.39 9.13 7.66
C GLY A 215 15.29 8.71 8.82
N VAL A 216 15.80 7.50 8.70
CA VAL A 216 16.83 6.92 9.58
C VAL A 216 17.90 6.17 8.77
N THR A 217 17.71 6.09 7.46
CA THR A 217 18.54 5.28 6.58
C THR A 217 19.44 6.17 5.73
N ASP A 218 20.75 5.99 5.88
CA ASP A 218 21.77 6.71 5.13
C ASP A 218 22.13 5.96 3.85
N TYR A 219 21.92 6.58 2.71
CA TYR A 219 22.37 6.04 1.44
C TYR A 219 23.80 6.47 1.18
N VAL A 220 24.74 5.56 1.43
CA VAL A 220 26.18 5.91 1.52
C VAL A 220 26.94 5.89 0.21
N ASN A 221 26.35 5.40 -0.89
CA ASN A 221 27.02 5.22 -2.17
C ASN A 221 26.27 5.89 -3.34
N VAL A 222 25.50 6.93 -3.08
CA VAL A 222 24.66 7.56 -4.12
C VAL A 222 25.54 8.25 -5.16
N PHE A 223 25.35 7.88 -6.42
CA PHE A 223 26.02 8.54 -7.54
C PHE A 223 25.51 9.96 -7.73
N ARG A 224 26.45 10.91 -7.94
CA ARG A 224 26.11 12.17 -8.56
C ARG A 224 25.90 11.94 -10.03
N THR A 225 24.75 12.35 -10.53
CA THR A 225 24.36 12.14 -11.92
C THR A 225 24.33 13.44 -12.72
N GLY A 226 24.54 13.32 -14.00
CA GLY A 226 24.48 14.44 -14.94
C GLY A 226 24.14 13.96 -16.34
N ASN A 227 24.02 14.89 -17.26
CA ASN A 227 23.72 14.59 -18.66
C ASN A 227 25.00 14.69 -19.49
N LEU A 228 25.25 13.68 -20.31
CA LEU A 228 26.35 13.67 -21.25
C LEU A 228 25.85 14.14 -22.62
N PRO A 229 26.64 14.97 -23.32
CA PRO A 229 26.29 15.42 -24.67
C PRO A 229 26.31 14.22 -25.65
N ASP A 230 25.55 14.37 -26.74
CA ASP A 230 25.67 13.43 -27.85
C ASP A 230 27.04 13.57 -28.50
N VAL A 231 27.79 12.49 -28.45
CA VAL A 231 29.12 12.38 -29.07
C VAL A 231 29.14 11.43 -30.26
N GLY A 232 27.96 11.10 -30.80
CA GLY A 232 27.75 10.14 -31.87
C GLY A 232 27.12 8.82 -31.38
N ALA A 233 26.88 8.71 -30.08
CA ALA A 233 26.21 7.57 -29.44
C ALA A 233 24.79 7.86 -28.99
N GLY A 234 24.28 9.05 -29.29
CA GLY A 234 23.08 9.60 -28.66
C GLY A 234 23.36 10.26 -27.32
N PRO A 235 22.46 11.12 -26.85
CA PRO A 235 22.57 11.72 -25.54
C PRO A 235 22.33 10.67 -24.46
N SER A 236 23.04 10.78 -23.32
CA SER A 236 22.80 9.99 -22.12
C SER A 236 22.40 10.91 -20.96
N TYR A 237 21.28 10.62 -20.32
CA TYR A 237 20.71 11.43 -19.25
C TYR A 237 20.76 10.71 -17.91
N GLY A 238 21.08 11.45 -16.85
CA GLY A 238 21.11 10.91 -15.49
C GLY A 238 22.17 9.86 -15.28
N VAL A 239 23.34 9.98 -15.91
CA VAL A 239 24.48 9.05 -15.77
C VAL A 239 25.44 9.49 -14.67
N PRO A 240 26.15 8.56 -14.01
CA PRO A 240 27.16 8.92 -13.01
C PRO A 240 28.26 9.80 -13.60
N ILE A 241 28.51 10.95 -12.99
CA ILE A 241 29.57 11.87 -13.44
C ILE A 241 30.90 11.54 -12.75
N PRO A 242 32.07 11.86 -13.36
CA PRO A 242 33.38 11.72 -12.73
C PRO A 242 33.55 12.58 -11.48
N SER A 243 34.32 12.10 -10.51
CA SER A 243 34.60 12.80 -9.25
C SER A 243 35.46 14.04 -9.45
N ASP A 244 36.26 14.10 -10.49
CA ASP A 244 37.13 15.23 -10.85
C ASP A 244 36.38 16.31 -11.66
N GLY A 245 35.11 16.08 -11.96
CA GLY A 245 34.27 17.03 -12.71
C GLY A 245 34.62 17.16 -14.19
N VAL A 246 35.52 16.32 -14.71
CA VAL A 246 35.87 16.31 -16.13
C VAL A 246 34.82 15.52 -16.91
N GLY A 247 34.41 16.04 -18.05
CA GLY A 247 33.42 15.42 -18.89
C GLY A 247 33.97 14.26 -19.72
N TYR A 248 33.26 13.89 -20.75
CA TYR A 248 33.73 12.96 -21.76
C TYR A 248 35.07 13.44 -22.38
N PRO A 249 36.12 12.61 -22.54
CA PRO A 249 36.11 11.13 -22.52
C PRO A 249 36.42 10.46 -21.17
N ASP A 250 36.63 11.20 -20.10
CA ASP A 250 37.09 10.67 -18.80
C ASP A 250 36.01 9.91 -18.03
N PHE A 251 34.80 9.87 -18.55
CA PHE A 251 33.67 9.16 -17.99
C PHE A 251 33.97 7.71 -17.58
N TYR A 252 34.84 7.01 -18.33
CA TYR A 252 35.22 5.61 -18.04
C TYR A 252 36.56 5.45 -17.31
N THR A 253 37.34 6.50 -17.22
CA THR A 253 38.71 6.45 -16.67
C THR A 253 38.83 7.07 -15.29
N SER A 254 37.90 7.92 -14.90
CA SER A 254 37.88 8.56 -13.59
C SER A 254 36.85 7.90 -12.67
N PRO A 255 37.05 7.83 -11.34
CA PRO A 255 36.04 7.31 -10.40
C PRO A 255 34.74 8.11 -10.45
N PRO A 256 33.59 7.48 -10.21
CA PRO A 256 32.31 8.20 -10.14
C PRO A 256 32.26 9.10 -8.89
N ALA A 257 31.64 10.26 -9.04
CA ALA A 257 31.33 11.10 -7.90
C ALA A 257 30.19 10.47 -7.09
N ILE A 258 30.47 10.18 -5.81
CA ILE A 258 29.48 9.67 -4.87
C ILE A 258 29.22 10.67 -3.75
N TYR A 259 28.10 10.52 -3.07
CA TYR A 259 27.78 11.25 -1.85
C TYR A 259 26.93 10.38 -0.92
N THR A 260 26.94 10.72 0.36
CA THR A 260 26.00 10.16 1.32
C THR A 260 24.76 11.06 1.39
N ALA A 261 23.59 10.46 1.24
CA ALA A 261 22.33 11.08 1.55
C ALA A 261 21.86 10.58 2.91
N GLU A 262 22.00 11.43 3.92
CA GLU A 262 21.63 11.13 5.30
C GLU A 262 20.10 11.12 5.42
N ASP A 263 19.57 10.25 6.29
CA ASP A 263 18.14 10.15 6.60
C ASP A 263 17.24 10.09 5.35
N ALA A 264 17.65 9.36 4.31
CA ALA A 264 17.04 9.45 2.98
C ALA A 264 15.63 8.84 2.87
N ASP A 265 15.19 8.02 3.82
CA ASP A 265 13.88 7.37 3.84
C ASP A 265 12.80 8.20 4.55
N THR A 266 12.78 9.51 4.29
CA THR A 266 11.76 10.44 4.79
C THR A 266 10.35 10.02 4.41
N VAL A 267 9.36 10.38 5.22
CA VAL A 267 7.93 10.08 4.98
C VAL A 267 7.10 11.34 5.18
N GLU A 268 6.40 11.79 4.16
CA GLU A 268 5.43 12.87 4.22
C GLU A 268 4.05 12.30 3.82
N ILE A 269 3.02 12.49 4.68
CA ILE A 269 1.66 12.01 4.41
C ILE A 269 0.67 13.12 4.69
N ALA A 270 -0.19 13.40 3.73
CA ALA A 270 -1.36 14.24 3.89
C ALA A 270 -2.63 13.40 3.77
N PHE A 271 -3.48 13.46 4.78
CA PHE A 271 -4.74 12.70 4.82
C PHE A 271 -5.91 13.60 5.13
N MET A 272 -7.05 13.38 4.47
CA MET A 272 -8.31 14.07 4.75
C MET A 272 -9.49 13.12 4.57
N ARG A 273 -10.44 13.17 5.51
CA ARG A 273 -11.71 12.45 5.40
C ARG A 273 -12.86 13.37 5.76
N HIS A 274 -13.87 13.43 4.90
CA HIS A 274 -15.13 14.12 5.08
C HIS A 274 -16.25 13.09 5.20
N LYS A 275 -17.08 13.19 6.22
CA LYS A 275 -18.32 12.42 6.34
C LYS A 275 -19.51 13.35 6.56
N PHE A 276 -20.63 13.04 5.92
CA PHE A 276 -21.91 13.69 6.13
C PHE A 276 -22.95 12.64 6.48
N LEU A 277 -23.71 12.88 7.53
CA LEU A 277 -24.89 12.11 7.92
C LEU A 277 -26.12 12.93 7.65
N PHE A 278 -27.11 12.34 6.97
CA PHE A 278 -28.43 12.89 6.74
C PHE A 278 -29.49 11.95 7.34
N ASP A 279 -30.15 12.34 8.41
CA ASP A 279 -31.37 11.68 8.92
C ASP A 279 -32.56 12.12 8.05
N ILE A 280 -32.80 11.38 6.96
CA ILE A 280 -33.83 11.72 5.98
C ILE A 280 -35.23 11.54 6.60
N THR A 281 -35.42 10.44 7.29
CA THR A 281 -36.63 10.14 8.07
C THR A 281 -36.22 9.35 9.33
N ASN A 282 -37.12 9.19 10.30
CA ASN A 282 -36.83 8.42 11.52
C ASN A 282 -36.35 6.98 11.27
N ASN A 283 -36.41 6.50 10.04
CA ASN A 283 -36.07 5.12 9.66
C ASN A 283 -35.11 5.07 8.45
N LEU A 284 -34.64 6.21 7.96
CA LEU A 284 -33.84 6.25 6.74
C LEU A 284 -32.69 7.23 6.90
N ASP A 285 -31.49 6.71 6.97
CA ASP A 285 -30.24 7.45 7.07
C ASP A 285 -29.42 7.32 5.80
N LEU A 286 -28.75 8.41 5.43
CA LEU A 286 -27.77 8.44 4.37
C LEU A 286 -26.43 8.94 4.94
N VAL A 287 -25.37 8.16 4.72
CA VAL A 287 -23.99 8.56 5.02
C VAL A 287 -23.24 8.69 3.70
N PHE A 288 -22.64 9.86 3.49
CA PHE A 288 -21.66 10.07 2.42
C PHE A 288 -20.28 10.23 3.03
N SER A 289 -19.27 9.56 2.48
CA SER A 289 -17.87 9.69 2.90
C SER A 289 -16.95 9.92 1.70
N ALA A 290 -15.97 10.80 1.88
CA ALA A 290 -14.87 11.02 0.95
C ALA A 290 -13.56 11.02 1.73
N ALA A 291 -12.61 10.15 1.37
CA ALA A 291 -11.29 10.07 1.97
C ALA A 291 -10.22 10.20 0.90
N MET A 292 -9.17 10.95 1.21
CA MET A 292 -8.04 11.19 0.31
C MET A 292 -6.74 11.11 1.11
N GLN A 293 -5.73 10.48 0.54
CA GLN A 293 -4.40 10.40 1.13
C GLN A 293 -3.35 10.49 0.05
N ASP A 294 -2.31 11.27 0.33
CA ASP A 294 -1.15 11.51 -0.51
C ASP A 294 0.10 11.16 0.31
N ASP A 295 0.93 10.25 -0.19
CA ASP A 295 2.13 9.78 0.48
C ASP A 295 3.35 10.04 -0.41
N ASP A 296 4.36 10.74 0.14
CA ASP A 296 5.69 10.89 -0.43
C ASP A 296 6.73 10.24 0.48
N VAL A 297 7.56 9.35 -0.09
CA VAL A 297 8.60 8.62 0.63
C VAL A 297 9.93 8.79 -0.10
N GLY A 298 10.96 9.26 0.60
CA GLY A 298 12.27 9.58 0.02
C GLY A 298 13.09 8.35 -0.38
N GLY A 299 12.94 7.23 0.32
CA GLY A 299 13.72 6.02 0.07
C GLY A 299 13.20 4.80 0.79
N ARG A 300 13.94 3.70 0.69
CA ARG A 300 13.63 2.46 1.43
C ARG A 300 14.16 2.54 2.85
N ARG A 301 13.35 2.22 3.81
CA ARG A 301 13.78 1.93 5.18
C ARG A 301 14.37 0.53 5.26
N GLN A 302 15.56 0.37 4.70
CA GLN A 302 16.25 -0.90 4.61
C GLN A 302 17.75 -0.70 4.72
N ALA A 303 18.38 -1.29 5.73
CA ALA A 303 19.84 -1.36 5.82
C ALA A 303 20.37 -2.47 4.94
N SER A 304 21.52 -2.23 4.32
CA SER A 304 22.25 -3.25 3.58
C SER A 304 23.01 -4.15 4.55
N THR A 305 23.09 -5.43 4.19
CA THR A 305 23.84 -6.43 4.96
C THR A 305 25.02 -6.95 4.15
N GLY A 306 26.09 -7.35 4.82
CA GLY A 306 27.27 -7.91 4.17
C GLY A 306 28.39 -6.90 3.97
N THR A 307 29.14 -7.06 2.90
CA THR A 307 30.33 -6.25 2.64
C THR A 307 29.94 -4.95 1.93
N ARG A 308 30.33 -3.84 2.52
CA ARG A 308 30.28 -2.53 1.88
C ARG A 308 31.50 -2.37 1.00
N TYR A 309 31.29 -2.10 -0.26
CA TYR A 309 32.33 -1.80 -1.22
C TYR A 309 32.54 -0.29 -1.29
N VAL A 310 33.75 0.15 -0.91
CA VAL A 310 34.16 1.54 -1.02
C VAL A 310 35.17 1.63 -2.14
N LEU A 311 34.92 2.43 -3.15
CA LEU A 311 35.82 2.62 -4.27
C LEU A 311 37.15 3.18 -3.77
N ASN A 312 38.26 2.58 -4.22
CA ASN A 312 39.58 3.15 -4.04
C ASN A 312 39.78 4.29 -5.04
N ASP A 313 40.57 5.30 -4.67
CA ASP A 313 40.74 6.54 -5.44
C ASP A 313 41.14 6.36 -6.91
N ASP A 314 41.80 5.26 -7.24
CA ASP A 314 42.28 4.96 -8.60
C ASP A 314 41.31 4.08 -9.42
N CYS A 315 40.11 3.79 -8.89
CA CYS A 315 39.21 2.84 -9.50
C CYS A 315 37.93 3.47 -10.06
N VAL A 316 37.48 2.95 -11.18
CA VAL A 316 36.32 3.49 -11.91
C VAL A 316 35.05 2.67 -11.75
N SER A 317 35.12 1.54 -11.06
CA SER A 317 33.98 0.63 -10.89
C SER A 317 33.97 -0.02 -9.50
N LEU A 318 32.83 0.02 -8.84
CA LEU A 318 32.57 -0.68 -7.57
C LEU A 318 32.63 -2.23 -7.70
N PHE A 319 32.59 -2.75 -8.92
CA PHE A 319 32.52 -4.19 -9.17
C PHE A 319 33.82 -4.78 -9.72
N ALA A 320 34.84 -3.96 -9.93
CA ALA A 320 36.13 -4.44 -10.42
C ALA A 320 36.97 -5.03 -9.29
N ALA A 321 37.46 -6.26 -9.48
CA ALA A 321 38.30 -6.91 -8.49
C ALA A 321 39.55 -6.05 -8.15
N GLY A 322 39.78 -5.78 -6.86
CA GLY A 322 40.87 -4.94 -6.37
C GLY A 322 40.60 -3.43 -6.41
N CYS A 323 39.48 -3.00 -6.93
CA CYS A 323 39.10 -1.59 -6.99
C CYS A 323 38.31 -1.11 -5.78
N TYR A 324 38.11 -1.93 -4.80
CA TYR A 324 37.35 -1.57 -3.60
C TYR A 324 38.03 -2.06 -2.33
N SER A 325 37.85 -1.33 -1.27
CA SER A 325 38.14 -1.79 0.08
C SER A 325 36.85 -2.38 0.68
N GLU A 326 37.01 -3.49 1.40
CA GLU A 326 35.91 -4.12 2.11
C GLU A 326 35.72 -3.45 3.47
N SER A 327 34.47 -3.07 3.74
CA SER A 327 34.02 -2.66 5.07
C SER A 327 32.64 -3.25 5.34
N THR A 328 32.11 -3.09 6.53
CA THR A 328 30.73 -3.49 6.84
C THR A 328 29.83 -2.26 6.78
N TYR A 329 28.58 -2.46 6.34
CA TYR A 329 27.57 -1.42 6.48
C TYR A 329 27.27 -1.16 7.95
N GLY A 330 27.01 0.10 8.29
CA GLY A 330 26.46 0.50 9.57
C GLY A 330 25.03 0.02 9.76
N GLU A 331 24.50 0.18 10.97
CA GLU A 331 23.16 -0.30 11.34
C GLU A 331 22.05 0.31 10.47
N TYR A 332 22.23 1.56 10.05
CA TYR A 332 21.25 2.34 9.26
C TYR A 332 21.75 2.67 7.84
N GLU A 333 22.80 2.03 7.36
CA GLU A 333 23.36 2.31 6.04
C GLU A 333 22.75 1.46 4.93
N ASN A 334 22.37 2.10 3.82
CA ASN A 334 21.94 1.49 2.57
C ASN A 334 23.00 1.71 1.47
N GLY A 335 23.33 0.64 0.77
CA GLY A 335 24.35 0.66 -0.29
C GLY A 335 23.85 0.91 -1.69
N ALA A 336 22.57 1.29 -1.88
CA ALA A 336 22.04 1.62 -3.19
C ALA A 336 22.79 2.82 -3.81
N LEU A 337 22.92 2.77 -5.14
CA LEU A 337 23.67 3.77 -5.92
C LEU A 337 22.83 5.00 -6.29
N MET A 338 21.56 4.98 -5.92
CA MET A 338 20.62 6.08 -6.13
C MET A 338 19.59 6.13 -5.01
N LEU A 339 18.92 7.26 -4.86
CA LEU A 339 17.73 7.34 -4.01
C LEU A 339 16.59 6.53 -4.63
N GLU A 340 15.79 5.93 -3.78
CA GLU A 340 14.69 5.06 -4.19
C GLU A 340 13.33 5.62 -3.73
N PRO A 341 12.91 6.79 -4.24
CA PRO A 341 11.67 7.42 -3.81
C PRO A 341 10.44 6.66 -4.28
N SER A 342 9.33 6.92 -3.61
CA SER A 342 8.00 6.50 -4.08
C SER A 342 6.95 7.52 -3.69
N SER A 343 5.89 7.62 -4.49
CA SER A 343 4.70 8.38 -4.13
C SER A 343 3.45 7.54 -4.35
N ARG A 344 2.38 7.92 -3.65
CA ARG A 344 1.09 7.25 -3.75
C ARG A 344 -0.03 8.22 -3.44
N ASP A 345 -1.04 8.21 -4.30
CA ASP A 345 -2.32 8.88 -4.09
C ASP A 345 -3.43 7.84 -3.93
N VAL A 346 -4.30 8.03 -2.96
CA VAL A 346 -5.49 7.19 -2.74
C VAL A 346 -6.68 8.09 -2.52
N SER A 347 -7.74 7.87 -3.28
CA SER A 347 -9.05 8.48 -3.05
C SER A 347 -10.13 7.40 -2.91
N MET A 348 -11.08 7.64 -2.03
CA MET A 348 -12.22 6.75 -1.81
C MET A 348 -13.46 7.59 -1.55
N TYR A 349 -14.53 7.25 -2.25
CA TYR A 349 -15.86 7.83 -2.07
C TYR A 349 -16.84 6.72 -1.74
N SER A 350 -17.72 6.95 -0.78
CA SER A 350 -18.77 5.98 -0.48
C SER A 350 -20.10 6.66 -0.13
N LEU A 351 -21.18 5.97 -0.47
CA LEU A 351 -22.53 6.35 -0.15
C LEU A 351 -23.21 5.12 0.47
N GLU A 352 -23.77 5.31 1.65
CA GLU A 352 -24.49 4.28 2.37
C GLU A 352 -25.89 4.77 2.72
N LEU A 353 -26.90 4.04 2.25
CA LEU A 353 -28.32 4.27 2.58
C LEU A 353 -28.78 3.12 3.46
N THR A 354 -29.20 3.45 4.69
CA THR A 354 -29.69 2.48 5.68
C THR A 354 -31.15 2.76 6.00
N TYR A 355 -32.00 1.74 5.80
CA TYR A 355 -33.40 1.77 6.15
C TYR A 355 -33.72 0.76 7.24
N ASP A 356 -34.18 1.24 8.38
CA ASP A 356 -34.63 0.43 9.51
C ASP A 356 -36.13 0.14 9.40
N GLY A 357 -36.44 -1.10 9.02
CA GLY A 357 -37.80 -1.62 8.93
C GLY A 357 -38.26 -2.22 10.27
N ASN A 358 -39.48 -2.77 10.25
CA ASN A 358 -39.99 -3.51 11.40
C ASN A 358 -39.43 -4.94 11.36
N GLY A 359 -38.40 -5.24 12.12
CA GLY A 359 -37.76 -6.56 12.19
C GLY A 359 -36.70 -6.80 11.12
N TYR A 360 -36.23 -5.79 10.41
CA TYR A 360 -35.11 -5.89 9.47
C TYR A 360 -34.48 -4.52 9.17
N THR A 361 -33.22 -4.54 8.80
CA THR A 361 -32.49 -3.40 8.23
C THR A 361 -32.11 -3.68 6.78
N ALA A 362 -32.41 -2.76 5.87
CA ALA A 362 -31.97 -2.82 4.49
C ALA A 362 -30.88 -1.79 4.23
N ILE A 363 -29.77 -2.22 3.62
CA ILE A 363 -28.59 -1.40 3.41
C ILE A 363 -28.21 -1.44 1.94
N LEU A 364 -28.09 -0.27 1.32
CA LEU A 364 -27.49 -0.10 0.01
C LEU A 364 -26.17 0.67 0.20
N SER A 365 -25.06 0.09 -0.21
CA SER A 365 -23.77 0.75 -0.23
C SER A 365 -23.23 0.80 -1.65
N GLN A 366 -22.72 1.96 -2.03
CA GLN A 366 -22.00 2.18 -3.27
C GLN A 366 -20.68 2.88 -2.93
N SER A 367 -19.59 2.41 -3.49
CA SER A 367 -18.27 3.01 -3.29
C SER A 367 -17.45 2.97 -4.57
N SER A 368 -16.60 3.97 -4.70
CA SER A 368 -15.59 4.09 -5.74
C SER A 368 -14.26 4.40 -5.08
N HIS A 369 -13.18 3.77 -5.54
CA HIS A 369 -11.84 4.17 -5.11
C HIS A 369 -10.87 4.15 -6.28
N GLU A 370 -9.88 5.02 -6.18
CA GLU A 370 -8.73 5.08 -7.05
C GLU A 370 -7.47 5.08 -6.22
N LYS A 371 -6.49 4.31 -6.64
CA LYS A 371 -5.16 4.26 -6.04
C LYS A 371 -4.12 4.29 -7.15
N THR A 372 -3.28 5.32 -7.15
CA THR A 372 -2.15 5.45 -8.05
C THR A 372 -0.84 5.49 -7.28
N GLY A 373 0.24 5.14 -7.91
CA GLY A 373 1.55 5.28 -7.29
C GLY A 373 2.68 4.99 -8.25
N ASN A 374 3.84 5.48 -7.86
CA ASN A 374 5.09 5.23 -8.55
C ASN A 374 6.21 4.90 -7.57
N ASN A 375 7.22 4.21 -8.04
CA ASN A 375 8.44 4.02 -7.29
C ASN A 375 9.64 3.84 -8.22
N THR A 376 10.78 4.29 -7.74
CA THR A 376 12.08 4.13 -8.40
C THR A 376 12.95 3.20 -7.56
N THR A 377 13.68 2.30 -8.22
CA THR A 377 14.49 1.29 -7.55
C THR A 377 15.83 1.14 -8.23
N ASP A 378 16.90 0.99 -7.45
CA ASP A 378 18.22 0.60 -7.91
C ASP A 378 18.24 -0.90 -8.27
N ASN A 379 18.31 -1.22 -9.56
CA ASN A 379 18.42 -2.57 -10.08
C ASN A 379 19.88 -2.93 -10.47
N THR A 380 20.84 -2.09 -10.20
CA THR A 380 22.25 -2.30 -10.61
C THR A 380 22.83 -3.58 -10.03
N GLY A 381 22.51 -3.90 -8.79
CA GLY A 381 22.95 -5.14 -8.15
C GLY A 381 22.46 -6.41 -8.85
N TYR A 382 21.26 -6.38 -9.41
CA TYR A 382 20.72 -7.48 -10.20
C TYR A 382 21.56 -7.72 -11.48
N PHE A 383 21.84 -6.68 -12.25
CA PHE A 383 22.64 -6.77 -13.46
C PHE A 383 24.11 -7.08 -13.17
N ALA A 384 24.69 -6.52 -12.13
CA ALA A 384 26.05 -6.86 -11.69
C ALA A 384 26.14 -8.31 -11.22
N GLY A 385 25.15 -8.80 -10.49
CA GLY A 385 25.08 -10.19 -10.05
C GLY A 385 24.96 -11.20 -11.18
N LEU A 386 24.27 -10.86 -12.28
CA LEU A 386 24.19 -11.70 -13.46
C LEU A 386 25.57 -12.00 -14.08
N GLY A 387 26.55 -11.09 -13.91
CA GLY A 387 27.92 -11.29 -14.38
C GLY A 387 28.80 -12.15 -13.46
N THR A 388 28.41 -12.38 -12.23
CA THR A 388 29.24 -13.08 -11.21
C THR A 388 28.73 -14.47 -10.84
N PHE A 389 27.48 -14.80 -11.17
CA PHE A 389 26.89 -16.11 -10.85
C PHE A 389 27.14 -17.15 -11.93
N THR A 390 27.36 -18.40 -11.51
CA THR A 390 27.44 -19.61 -12.36
C THR A 390 26.06 -20.05 -12.88
N SER A 391 25.13 -19.13 -13.08
CA SER A 391 23.85 -19.38 -13.70
C SER A 391 24.01 -19.57 -15.21
N PRO A 392 23.26 -20.45 -15.87
CA PRO A 392 23.27 -20.57 -17.33
C PRO A 392 22.98 -19.23 -18.04
N ILE A 393 22.20 -18.34 -17.42
CA ILE A 393 21.94 -17.00 -17.95
C ILE A 393 23.16 -16.10 -17.80
N ALA A 394 23.87 -16.16 -16.67
CA ALA A 394 25.13 -15.43 -16.46
C ALA A 394 26.23 -15.88 -17.42
N GLY A 395 26.30 -17.17 -17.74
CA GLY A 395 27.18 -17.69 -18.76
C GLY A 395 26.90 -17.12 -20.15
N TYR A 396 25.62 -17.00 -20.52
CA TYR A 396 25.21 -16.41 -21.78
C TYR A 396 25.64 -14.94 -21.89
N PHE A 397 25.46 -14.15 -20.86
CA PHE A 397 25.89 -12.74 -20.85
C PHE A 397 27.41 -12.58 -20.81
N ASN A 398 28.13 -13.44 -20.08
CA ASN A 398 29.60 -13.46 -20.06
C ASN A 398 30.18 -13.86 -21.42
N ASP A 399 29.62 -14.87 -22.08
CA ASP A 399 30.10 -15.37 -23.36
C ASP A 399 29.72 -14.46 -24.52
N PHE A 400 28.56 -13.82 -24.45
CA PHE A 400 28.07 -12.96 -25.54
C PHE A 400 28.76 -11.59 -25.57
N PHE A 401 29.09 -11.02 -24.41
CA PHE A 401 29.70 -9.68 -24.33
C PHE A 401 31.23 -9.74 -24.08
N GLY A 402 31.82 -10.89 -23.80
CA GLY A 402 33.28 -11.10 -23.71
C GLY A 402 33.99 -10.35 -22.57
N VAL A 403 33.25 -9.77 -21.66
CA VAL A 403 33.76 -8.93 -20.58
C VAL A 403 33.09 -9.36 -19.31
N GLY A 404 33.74 -10.00 -18.43
CA GLY A 404 33.28 -10.51 -17.14
C GLY A 404 32.06 -9.88 -16.50
N GLY A 405 30.89 -10.08 -17.10
CA GLY A 405 29.63 -9.42 -16.83
C GLY A 405 29.36 -8.25 -17.77
N ILE A 406 28.08 -7.93 -18.01
CA ILE A 406 27.65 -6.79 -18.83
C ILE A 406 28.38 -5.49 -18.42
N PHE A 407 28.87 -5.42 -17.18
CA PHE A 407 29.52 -4.26 -16.59
C PHE A 407 30.90 -4.56 -16.02
N GLY A 408 31.61 -5.56 -16.57
CA GLY A 408 33.01 -5.77 -16.22
C GLY A 408 33.85 -4.58 -16.63
N THR A 409 34.47 -3.99 -15.67
CA THR A 409 35.38 -2.83 -15.71
C THR A 409 35.64 -2.14 -17.03
N PRO A 410 35.46 -0.86 -17.18
CA PRO A 410 35.05 0.13 -16.16
C PRO A 410 33.60 0.50 -16.39
N ALA A 411 32.67 -0.09 -15.72
CA ALA A 411 31.28 0.21 -15.98
C ALA A 411 30.76 1.25 -14.99
N ARG A 412 30.22 2.31 -15.56
CA ARG A 412 29.36 3.24 -14.85
C ARG A 412 27.91 3.20 -15.26
N PRO A 413 27.48 2.37 -16.26
CA PRO A 413 26.06 2.18 -16.39
C PRO A 413 25.51 1.65 -15.08
N TYR A 414 24.40 2.20 -14.66
CA TYR A 414 23.62 1.67 -13.54
C TYR A 414 22.17 1.47 -13.98
N ALA A 415 21.51 0.52 -13.36
CA ALA A 415 20.18 0.15 -13.77
C ALA A 415 19.13 0.76 -12.84
N VAL A 416 18.17 1.46 -13.42
CA VAL A 416 17.05 2.11 -12.75
C VAL A 416 15.77 1.41 -13.17
N ALA A 417 14.98 0.93 -12.22
CA ALA A 417 13.63 0.48 -12.49
C ALA A 417 12.61 1.49 -11.99
N GLU A 418 11.79 1.98 -12.89
CA GLU A 418 10.64 2.84 -12.61
C GLU A 418 9.38 1.99 -12.72
N ARG A 419 8.53 2.06 -11.71
CA ARG A 419 7.27 1.33 -11.65
C ARG A 419 6.13 2.28 -11.40
N GLN A 420 5.03 2.04 -12.09
CA GLN A 420 3.78 2.78 -11.95
C GLN A 420 2.62 1.80 -11.84
N TYR A 421 1.63 2.16 -11.08
CA TYR A 421 0.39 1.42 -11.00
C TYR A 421 -0.81 2.34 -10.80
N THR A 422 -1.94 1.90 -11.34
CA THR A 422 -3.26 2.45 -11.05
C THR A 422 -4.20 1.29 -10.73
N ASN A 423 -5.04 1.47 -9.74
CA ASN A 423 -6.10 0.53 -9.39
C ASN A 423 -7.36 1.35 -9.10
N GLU A 424 -8.39 1.12 -9.89
CA GLU A 424 -9.71 1.75 -9.75
C GLU A 424 -10.74 0.66 -9.50
N ALA A 425 -11.69 0.89 -8.62
CA ALA A 425 -12.80 -0.04 -8.44
C ALA A 425 -14.08 0.64 -8.01
N ASP A 426 -15.16 0.20 -8.62
CA ASP A 426 -16.53 0.54 -8.27
C ASP A 426 -17.23 -0.67 -7.64
N THR A 427 -17.82 -0.47 -6.48
CA THR A 427 -18.49 -1.54 -5.73
C THR A 427 -19.90 -1.13 -5.37
N THR A 428 -20.87 -2.02 -5.61
CA THR A 428 -22.26 -1.88 -5.18
C THR A 428 -22.68 -3.10 -4.40
N GLU A 429 -23.18 -2.92 -3.20
CA GLU A 429 -23.75 -3.98 -2.38
C GLU A 429 -25.14 -3.58 -1.89
N PHE A 430 -26.11 -4.47 -2.06
CA PHE A 430 -27.41 -4.36 -1.41
C PHE A 430 -27.62 -5.57 -0.51
N LYS A 431 -28.00 -5.33 0.75
CA LYS A 431 -28.26 -6.41 1.71
C LYS A 431 -29.45 -6.09 2.61
N ILE A 432 -30.12 -7.15 3.03
CA ILE A 432 -31.17 -7.14 4.05
C ILE A 432 -30.72 -8.02 5.18
N VAL A 433 -30.78 -7.50 6.38
CA VAL A 433 -30.42 -8.15 7.63
C VAL A 433 -31.65 -8.18 8.51
N SER A 434 -32.07 -9.35 8.98
CA SER A 434 -33.15 -9.42 9.98
C SER A 434 -32.64 -8.96 11.33
N ASP A 435 -33.52 -8.39 12.15
CA ASP A 435 -33.27 -8.26 13.58
C ASP A 435 -33.08 -9.63 14.21
N ILE A 436 -32.45 -9.67 15.39
CA ILE A 436 -32.29 -10.93 16.12
C ILE A 436 -33.67 -11.46 16.52
N GLY A 437 -34.04 -12.58 15.90
CA GLY A 437 -35.33 -13.22 16.13
C GLY A 437 -35.24 -14.33 17.18
N GLU A 438 -36.36 -14.69 17.78
CA GLU A 438 -36.40 -15.78 18.76
C GLU A 438 -35.98 -17.15 18.17
N LYS A 439 -36.17 -17.35 16.87
CA LYS A 439 -35.92 -18.66 16.20
C LYS A 439 -35.02 -18.57 14.98
N PHE A 440 -35.08 -17.48 14.25
CA PHE A 440 -34.35 -17.35 12.98
C PHE A 440 -33.81 -15.95 12.81
N ASP A 441 -32.56 -15.90 12.37
CA ASP A 441 -31.91 -14.71 11.84
C ASP A 441 -31.45 -14.96 10.42
N PHE A 442 -31.49 -13.94 9.57
CA PHE A 442 -30.96 -14.06 8.23
C PHE A 442 -30.22 -12.81 7.77
N VAL A 443 -29.29 -13.00 6.87
CA VAL A 443 -28.68 -11.99 6.03
C VAL A 443 -28.80 -12.47 4.59
N VAL A 444 -29.25 -11.63 3.68
CA VAL A 444 -29.25 -11.91 2.25
C VAL A 444 -28.80 -10.67 1.50
N GLY A 445 -27.96 -10.84 0.48
CA GLY A 445 -27.44 -9.72 -0.27
C GLY A 445 -26.98 -10.06 -1.67
N THR A 446 -26.75 -9.01 -2.43
CA THR A 446 -26.13 -9.04 -3.75
C THR A 446 -24.96 -8.07 -3.78
N PHE A 447 -23.90 -8.45 -4.47
CA PHE A 447 -22.64 -7.73 -4.55
C PHE A 447 -22.22 -7.67 -6.01
N MET A 448 -21.72 -6.51 -6.44
CA MET A 448 -21.11 -6.29 -7.74
C MET A 448 -19.89 -5.38 -7.56
N GLN A 449 -18.79 -5.75 -8.19
CA GLN A 449 -17.56 -4.96 -8.25
C GLN A 449 -16.99 -5.02 -9.66
N GLU A 450 -16.61 -3.87 -10.16
CA GLU A 450 -15.81 -3.71 -11.37
C GLU A 450 -14.48 -3.09 -10.93
N GLU A 451 -13.37 -3.71 -11.31
CA GLU A 451 -12.03 -3.30 -10.92
C GLU A 451 -11.12 -3.29 -12.14
N ASP A 452 -10.47 -2.15 -12.38
CA ASP A 452 -9.47 -1.96 -13.41
C ASP A 452 -8.10 -1.73 -12.76
N GLN A 453 -7.11 -2.51 -13.22
CA GLN A 453 -5.73 -2.42 -12.76
C GLN A 453 -4.81 -2.17 -13.94
N HIS A 454 -3.92 -1.20 -13.77
CA HIS A 454 -2.86 -0.94 -14.72
C HIS A 454 -1.52 -0.93 -14.01
N ARG A 455 -0.52 -1.62 -14.56
CA ARG A 455 0.81 -1.75 -14.00
C ARG A 455 1.84 -1.66 -15.09
N ALA A 456 2.86 -0.85 -14.85
CA ALA A 456 3.98 -0.70 -15.75
C ALA A 456 5.30 -0.76 -14.99
N GLN A 457 6.29 -1.35 -15.61
CA GLN A 457 7.68 -1.26 -15.20
C GLN A 457 8.54 -0.95 -16.40
N GLN A 458 9.38 0.06 -16.23
CA GLN A 458 10.40 0.42 -17.20
C GLN A 458 11.76 0.31 -16.52
N THR A 459 12.70 -0.37 -17.16
CA THR A 459 14.07 -0.44 -16.68
C THR A 459 14.99 0.26 -17.67
N TYR A 460 15.89 1.08 -17.15
CA TYR A 460 16.85 1.85 -17.91
C TYR A 460 18.26 1.43 -17.48
N ILE A 461 19.16 1.27 -18.45
CA ILE A 461 20.58 1.07 -18.18
C ILE A 461 21.29 2.36 -18.56
N LYS A 462 21.34 3.28 -17.60
CA LYS A 462 21.89 4.62 -17.77
C LYS A 462 23.37 4.60 -18.07
N GLY A 463 23.78 5.17 -19.20
CA GLY A 463 25.16 5.14 -19.71
C GLY A 463 25.44 4.00 -20.70
N SER A 464 24.45 3.17 -21.06
CA SER A 464 24.64 2.04 -21.97
C SER A 464 25.02 2.48 -23.38
N ASN A 465 24.46 3.58 -23.90
CA ASN A 465 24.80 4.10 -25.22
C ASN A 465 26.26 4.54 -25.28
N MET A 466 26.73 5.25 -24.25
CA MET A 466 28.13 5.66 -24.13
C MET A 466 29.06 4.49 -23.98
N TRP A 467 28.65 3.46 -23.22
CA TRP A 467 29.40 2.23 -23.06
C TRP A 467 29.56 1.50 -24.39
N ASN A 468 28.50 1.33 -25.16
CA ASN A 468 28.51 0.73 -26.49
C ASN A 468 29.45 1.49 -27.43
N TYR A 469 29.36 2.82 -27.46
CA TYR A 469 30.23 3.65 -28.29
C TYR A 469 31.72 3.50 -27.91
N TYR A 470 32.02 3.52 -26.61
CA TYR A 470 33.40 3.42 -26.13
C TYR A 470 34.04 2.05 -26.46
N TYR A 471 33.32 0.96 -26.24
CA TYR A 471 33.87 -0.38 -26.43
C TYR A 471 33.80 -0.92 -27.85
N TRP A 472 32.74 -0.57 -28.55
CA TRP A 472 32.48 -1.13 -29.89
C TRP A 472 32.75 -0.15 -31.03
N GLY A 473 32.97 1.13 -30.73
CA GLY A 473 33.28 2.17 -31.71
C GLY A 473 32.17 2.41 -32.73
N VAL A 474 30.96 2.03 -32.41
CA VAL A 474 29.85 2.01 -33.36
C VAL A 474 28.74 2.92 -32.84
N ASP A 475 28.08 3.61 -33.77
CA ASP A 475 26.80 4.29 -33.60
C ASP A 475 25.68 3.26 -33.29
N TYR A 476 25.88 2.37 -32.32
CA TYR A 476 24.91 1.36 -31.97
C TYR A 476 24.04 1.88 -30.83
N VAL A 477 23.15 2.79 -31.19
CA VAL A 477 22.09 3.27 -30.30
C VAL A 477 20.90 2.36 -30.49
N VAL A 478 20.65 1.46 -29.55
CA VAL A 478 19.49 0.56 -29.60
C VAL A 478 18.24 1.32 -29.19
N ASP A 479 18.33 2.15 -28.15
CA ASP A 479 17.27 3.03 -27.69
C ASP A 479 17.86 4.39 -27.23
N ALA A 480 17.28 5.48 -27.72
CA ALA A 480 17.72 6.83 -27.37
C ALA A 480 17.56 7.15 -25.87
N ASN A 481 16.63 6.49 -25.20
CA ASN A 481 16.36 6.68 -23.76
C ASN A 481 17.14 5.71 -22.87
N GLU A 482 17.95 4.79 -23.46
CA GLU A 482 18.67 3.74 -22.74
C GLU A 482 17.73 2.78 -21.99
N GLN A 483 16.53 2.57 -22.52
CA GLN A 483 15.53 1.67 -21.96
C GLN A 483 15.88 0.21 -22.32
N ASP A 484 16.06 -0.61 -21.28
CA ASP A 484 16.33 -2.03 -21.44
C ASP A 484 15.05 -2.85 -21.49
N PHE A 485 14.15 -2.60 -20.56
CA PHE A 485 12.95 -3.40 -20.34
C PHE A 485 11.72 -2.53 -20.22
N ASP A 486 10.64 -2.97 -20.86
CA ASP A 486 9.33 -2.38 -20.77
C ASP A 486 8.30 -3.48 -20.56
N TYR A 487 7.52 -3.35 -19.49
CA TYR A 487 6.50 -4.30 -19.10
C TYR A 487 5.24 -3.54 -18.69
N MET A 488 4.12 -3.92 -19.27
CA MET A 488 2.82 -3.31 -18.98
C MET A 488 1.78 -4.42 -18.89
N VAL A 489 0.95 -4.34 -17.87
CA VAL A 489 -0.23 -5.21 -17.71
C VAL A 489 -1.43 -4.34 -17.38
N SER A 490 -2.51 -4.55 -18.10
CA SER A 490 -3.83 -4.02 -17.81
C SER A 490 -4.77 -5.19 -17.52
N GLU A 491 -5.50 -5.13 -16.43
CA GLU A 491 -6.48 -6.14 -16.04
C GLU A 491 -7.81 -5.47 -15.74
N SER A 492 -8.91 -6.06 -16.23
CA SER A 492 -10.27 -5.69 -15.88
C SER A 492 -10.96 -6.88 -15.22
N ILE A 493 -11.48 -6.70 -14.03
CA ILE A 493 -12.06 -7.77 -13.22
C ILE A 493 -13.50 -7.39 -12.86
N THR A 494 -14.47 -8.20 -13.30
CA THR A 494 -15.86 -8.10 -12.87
C THR A 494 -16.18 -9.21 -11.89
N ASN A 495 -16.64 -8.87 -10.71
CA ASN A 495 -17.00 -9.81 -9.65
C ASN A 495 -18.46 -9.56 -9.25
N SER A 496 -19.31 -10.58 -9.39
CA SER A 496 -20.72 -10.51 -8.98
C SER A 496 -21.06 -11.68 -8.08
N ALA A 497 -21.91 -11.45 -7.09
CA ALA A 497 -22.36 -12.50 -6.21
C ALA A 497 -23.75 -12.23 -5.62
N THR A 498 -24.44 -13.33 -5.32
CA THR A 498 -25.60 -13.35 -4.43
C THR A 498 -25.25 -14.25 -3.25
N TYR A 499 -25.55 -13.83 -2.04
CA TYR A 499 -25.14 -14.57 -0.84
C TYR A 499 -26.20 -14.48 0.26
N GLY A 500 -26.08 -15.35 1.25
CA GLY A 500 -26.92 -15.29 2.43
C GLY A 500 -26.46 -16.23 3.52
N GLU A 501 -26.90 -15.91 4.73
CA GLU A 501 -26.78 -16.77 5.91
C GLU A 501 -28.12 -16.83 6.62
N LEU A 502 -28.49 -18.01 7.08
CA LEU A 502 -29.65 -18.28 7.92
C LEU A 502 -29.19 -18.97 9.19
N THR A 503 -29.45 -18.36 10.33
CA THR A 503 -29.17 -18.92 11.64
C THR A 503 -30.47 -19.40 12.28
N TYR A 504 -30.50 -20.65 12.72
CA TYR A 504 -31.57 -21.25 13.48
C TYR A 504 -31.16 -21.39 14.94
N HIS A 505 -31.88 -20.72 15.84
CA HIS A 505 -31.72 -20.83 17.29
C HIS A 505 -32.53 -22.02 17.78
N SER A 506 -31.83 -23.15 17.95
CA SER A 506 -32.47 -24.41 18.39
C SER A 506 -32.77 -24.42 19.89
N SER A 507 -31.92 -23.75 20.67
CA SER A 507 -32.07 -23.57 22.12
C SER A 507 -31.21 -22.38 22.55
N GLU A 508 -31.34 -21.92 23.80
CA GLU A 508 -30.52 -20.85 24.37
C GLU A 508 -29.00 -21.08 24.22
N ASN A 509 -28.57 -22.32 24.03
CA ASN A 509 -27.17 -22.72 24.01
C ASN A 509 -26.72 -23.34 22.66
N PHE A 510 -27.60 -23.42 21.65
CA PHE A 510 -27.25 -24.11 20.42
C PHE A 510 -27.88 -23.44 19.19
N ASP A 511 -27.01 -22.91 18.32
CA ASP A 511 -27.36 -22.28 17.06
C ASP A 511 -26.75 -23.06 15.90
N VAL A 512 -27.48 -23.09 14.79
CA VAL A 512 -26.99 -23.65 13.53
C VAL A 512 -27.12 -22.60 12.43
N THR A 513 -25.99 -22.24 11.81
CA THR A 513 -25.95 -21.30 10.69
C THR A 513 -25.66 -22.02 9.39
N PHE A 514 -26.47 -21.74 8.38
CA PHE A 514 -26.29 -22.17 6.99
C PHE A 514 -25.96 -20.95 6.14
N GLY A 515 -24.79 -20.96 5.52
CA GLY A 515 -24.34 -19.90 4.62
C GLY A 515 -24.18 -20.40 3.19
N TRP A 516 -24.43 -19.52 2.24
CA TRP A 516 -24.20 -19.78 0.83
C TRP A 516 -23.78 -18.50 0.10
N ARG A 517 -22.95 -18.65 -0.93
CA ARG A 517 -22.62 -17.59 -1.90
C ARG A 517 -22.51 -18.20 -3.28
N ARG A 518 -23.29 -17.66 -4.22
CA ARG A 518 -23.12 -17.94 -5.64
C ARG A 518 -22.39 -16.76 -6.26
N PHE A 519 -21.28 -17.02 -6.92
CA PHE A 519 -20.43 -15.97 -7.48
C PHE A 519 -20.11 -16.23 -8.95
N SER A 520 -19.76 -15.17 -9.66
CA SER A 520 -19.14 -15.18 -10.97
C SER A 520 -18.04 -14.12 -10.98
N VAL A 521 -16.85 -14.52 -11.39
CA VAL A 521 -15.69 -13.64 -11.60
C VAL A 521 -15.26 -13.78 -13.04
N GLU A 522 -15.10 -12.66 -13.73
CA GLU A 522 -14.56 -12.58 -15.08
C GLU A 522 -13.35 -11.64 -15.02
N ALA A 523 -12.22 -12.09 -15.54
CA ALA A 523 -10.98 -11.34 -15.56
C ALA A 523 -10.39 -11.37 -16.97
N ASP A 524 -10.19 -10.19 -17.53
CA ASP A 524 -9.51 -9.98 -18.80
C ASP A 524 -8.18 -9.29 -18.53
N ALA A 525 -7.10 -9.83 -19.07
CA ALA A 525 -5.77 -9.28 -18.92
C ALA A 525 -5.08 -9.12 -20.27
N ASN A 526 -4.38 -8.00 -20.41
CA ASN A 526 -3.52 -7.72 -21.55
C ASN A 526 -2.13 -7.39 -21.05
N MET A 527 -1.15 -8.14 -21.50
CA MET A 527 0.25 -7.96 -21.17
C MET A 527 1.05 -7.56 -22.41
N ASN A 528 1.92 -6.58 -22.23
CA ASN A 528 2.90 -6.17 -23.23
C ASN A 528 4.29 -6.16 -22.60
N MET A 529 5.27 -6.76 -23.26
CA MET A 529 6.64 -6.84 -22.77
C MET A 529 7.63 -6.69 -23.91
N SER A 530 8.68 -5.91 -23.72
CA SER A 530 9.77 -5.77 -24.67
C SER A 530 11.12 -5.62 -23.96
N PHE A 531 12.18 -6.08 -24.64
CA PHE A 531 13.58 -5.89 -24.26
C PHE A 531 14.25 -5.05 -25.35
N LYS A 532 14.16 -3.74 -25.22
CA LYS A 532 14.59 -2.81 -26.29
C LYS A 532 16.07 -2.84 -26.54
N LEU A 533 16.90 -3.04 -25.49
CA LEU A 533 18.34 -3.14 -25.62
C LEU A 533 18.78 -4.31 -26.51
N TYR A 534 17.97 -5.34 -26.64
CA TYR A 534 18.25 -6.55 -27.43
C TYR A 534 17.44 -6.63 -28.73
N ASP A 535 16.69 -5.58 -29.06
CA ASP A 535 15.76 -5.56 -30.20
C ASP A 535 14.76 -6.74 -30.18
N VAL A 536 14.28 -7.09 -28.97
CA VAL A 536 13.33 -8.18 -28.74
C VAL A 536 11.97 -7.62 -28.34
N GLY A 537 10.98 -7.94 -29.14
CA GLY A 537 9.60 -7.61 -28.83
C GLY A 537 8.98 -6.58 -29.76
N PRO A 538 7.81 -6.02 -29.47
CA PRO A 538 7.00 -6.37 -28.29
C PRO A 538 6.38 -7.77 -28.38
N ALA A 539 6.35 -8.48 -27.26
CA ALA A 539 5.51 -9.66 -27.08
C ALA A 539 4.23 -9.21 -26.37
N THR A 540 3.09 -9.55 -26.95
CA THR A 540 1.77 -9.28 -26.38
C THR A 540 1.09 -10.60 -26.04
N ASP A 541 0.43 -10.65 -24.90
CA ASP A 541 -0.40 -11.77 -24.47
C ASP A 541 -1.74 -11.24 -23.96
N GLU A 542 -2.82 -11.84 -24.46
CA GLU A 542 -4.18 -11.52 -24.05
C GLU A 542 -4.79 -12.78 -23.43
N SER A 543 -5.33 -12.65 -22.25
CA SER A 543 -6.00 -13.73 -21.56
C SER A 543 -7.36 -13.29 -21.04
N SER A 544 -8.34 -14.16 -21.16
CA SER A 544 -9.66 -14.00 -20.56
C SER A 544 -9.98 -15.26 -19.76
N ASN A 545 -10.39 -15.08 -18.53
CA ASN A 545 -10.75 -16.18 -17.65
C ASN A 545 -12.07 -15.87 -16.94
N LYS A 546 -12.94 -16.88 -16.89
CA LYS A 546 -14.21 -16.78 -16.19
C LYS A 546 -14.37 -17.96 -15.26
N ASP A 547 -14.59 -17.66 -13.99
CA ASP A 547 -14.91 -18.66 -12.96
C ASP A 547 -16.26 -18.35 -12.32
N SER A 548 -16.99 -19.40 -11.95
CA SER A 548 -18.24 -19.27 -11.23
C SER A 548 -18.48 -20.48 -10.35
N GLY A 549 -19.07 -20.26 -9.21
CA GLY A 549 -19.28 -21.34 -8.27
C GLY A 549 -20.29 -21.01 -7.17
N THR A 550 -20.43 -21.99 -6.28
CA THR A 550 -21.25 -21.82 -5.09
C THR A 550 -20.46 -22.27 -3.87
N LEU A 551 -20.19 -21.36 -2.97
CA LEU A 551 -19.66 -21.65 -1.65
C LEU A 551 -20.82 -22.02 -0.74
N LYS A 552 -20.57 -22.97 0.15
CA LYS A 552 -21.53 -23.42 1.17
C LYS A 552 -20.81 -23.44 2.52
N LYS A 553 -21.53 -23.08 3.55
CA LYS A 553 -21.02 -23.02 4.92
C LYS A 553 -22.08 -23.60 5.85
N VAL A 554 -21.64 -24.44 6.78
CA VAL A 554 -22.45 -24.89 7.89
C VAL A 554 -21.64 -24.64 9.15
N LYS A 555 -22.24 -24.05 10.16
CA LYS A 555 -21.62 -23.75 11.43
C LYS A 555 -22.60 -24.04 12.55
N ASP A 556 -22.07 -24.56 13.64
CA ASP A 556 -22.77 -24.72 14.91
C ASP A 556 -22.09 -23.86 15.98
N ARG A 557 -22.87 -23.29 16.86
CA ARG A 557 -22.45 -22.69 18.11
C ARG A 557 -23.00 -23.52 19.24
N LYS A 558 -22.12 -23.96 20.10
CA LYS A 558 -22.46 -24.56 21.40
C LYS A 558 -21.87 -23.65 22.47
N SER A 559 -22.71 -22.96 23.24
CA SER A 559 -22.21 -22.25 24.40
C SER A 559 -21.79 -23.30 25.46
N VAL A 560 -20.54 -23.25 25.90
CA VAL A 560 -20.08 -24.00 27.04
C VAL A 560 -20.32 -23.11 28.25
N VAL A 561 -21.29 -23.48 29.08
CA VAL A 561 -21.52 -22.88 30.40
C VAL A 561 -20.43 -23.37 31.34
#